data_0784081ac879da5899265c7909207885
#
_entry.id   0784081ac879da5899265c7909207885
#
_cell.length_a   1.000
_cell.length_b   1.000
_cell.length_c   1.000
_cell.angle_alpha   90.00
_cell.angle_beta   90.00
_cell.angle_gamma   90.00
#
_symmetry.space_group_name_H-M   'P 1'
#
loop_
_entity.id
_entity.type
_entity.pdbx_description
1 polymer ?
#
loop_
_entity_poly.entity_id
_entity_poly.type
_entity_poly.pdbx_seq_one_letter_code
_entity_poly.pdbx_strand_id
1 'polypeptide(L)'
;IANQKDGCTLLEITEALDIPKSSAFDIVKTLLYKKMIVEDQNHGKLKYKMGINAFIIGSGNIERLDLVEAAKNQLIETANHFNATAFLAILDNKMVTYLYKYEAPHRIVTNANIGTRKPIYSTALGKCLLAFQRKPEVIKDILKEIDFKPLTEYTITSPQKYLKELKRVKNIGYAVDFQEDSIYQICIAAPIFNHNKNVVAAISCTFLYDTNLRIKEIGEEMKRIALTISKKLGYIDDTGRRNIHGK
;
A
#
# COMPACT_ATOMS: atom_id res chain seq x y z
N ILE A 1 16.75 4.61 9.36
CA ILE A 1 16.96 3.72 10.52
C ILE A 1 15.97 2.56 10.46
N ALA A 2 14.66 2.81 10.32
CA ALA A 2 13.62 1.75 10.38
C ALA A 2 13.81 0.62 9.36
N ASN A 3 14.33 0.93 8.18
CA ASN A 3 14.54 -0.03 7.08
C ASN A 3 15.90 -0.76 7.14
N GLN A 4 16.71 -0.47 8.13
CA GLN A 4 18.05 -1.07 8.32
C GLN A 4 18.04 -2.02 9.50
N LYS A 5 18.02 -3.32 9.21
CA LYS A 5 17.92 -4.39 10.22
C LYS A 5 19.02 -4.31 11.29
N ASP A 6 20.23 -3.91 10.89
CA ASP A 6 21.40 -3.80 11.77
C ASP A 6 21.60 -2.39 12.34
N GLY A 7 20.66 -1.47 12.09
CA GLY A 7 20.77 -0.06 12.47
C GLY A 7 21.68 0.75 11.53
N CYS A 8 21.75 2.06 11.78
CA CYS A 8 22.55 3.01 10.99
C CYS A 8 23.56 3.75 11.88
N THR A 9 24.73 4.02 11.35
CA THR A 9 25.67 4.98 11.94
C THR A 9 25.23 6.43 11.69
N LEU A 10 25.79 7.38 12.45
CA LEU A 10 25.52 8.80 12.21
C LEU A 10 25.94 9.24 10.78
N LEU A 11 27.02 8.68 10.25
CA LEU A 11 27.50 8.99 8.90
C LEU A 11 26.48 8.55 7.84
N GLU A 12 26.01 7.32 7.91
CA GLU A 12 24.98 6.79 7.01
C GLU A 12 23.68 7.60 7.05
N ILE A 13 23.28 8.09 8.25
CA ILE A 13 22.12 8.97 8.41
C ILE A 13 22.37 10.32 7.71
N THR A 14 23.54 10.90 7.91
CA THR A 14 23.95 12.18 7.30
C THR A 14 23.92 12.11 5.78
N GLU A 15 24.50 11.07 5.22
CA GLU A 15 24.54 10.84 3.77
C GLU A 15 23.14 10.57 3.19
N ALA A 16 22.33 9.74 3.88
CA ALA A 16 20.99 9.40 3.41
C ALA A 16 20.01 10.58 3.42
N LEU A 17 20.21 11.57 4.29
CA LEU A 17 19.35 12.74 4.45
C LEU A 17 19.90 13.99 3.75
N ASP A 18 21.13 13.94 3.28
CA ASP A 18 21.85 15.10 2.68
C ASP A 18 21.81 16.34 3.56
N ILE A 19 22.13 16.15 4.87
CA ILE A 19 22.13 17.23 5.87
C ILE A 19 23.52 17.34 6.55
N PRO A 20 23.88 18.51 7.10
CA PRO A 20 25.12 18.68 7.86
C PRO A 20 25.17 17.72 9.05
N LYS A 21 26.40 17.22 9.35
CA LYS A 21 26.62 16.28 10.46
C LYS A 21 26.18 16.82 11.83
N SER A 22 26.31 18.12 12.07
CA SER A 22 25.81 18.79 13.27
C SER A 22 24.27 18.66 13.39
N SER A 23 23.54 18.93 12.30
CA SER A 23 22.08 18.82 12.28
C SER A 23 21.63 17.37 12.47
N ALA A 24 22.32 16.42 11.81
CA ALA A 24 22.04 14.99 12.00
C ALA A 24 22.26 14.56 13.46
N PHE A 25 23.33 15.05 14.10
CA PHE A 25 23.65 14.77 15.50
C PHE A 25 22.57 15.29 16.45
N ASP A 26 22.10 16.53 16.27
CA ASP A 26 21.07 17.14 17.12
C ASP A 26 19.72 16.38 16.97
N ILE A 27 19.36 15.98 15.76
CA ILE A 27 18.17 15.14 15.50
C ILE A 27 18.31 13.80 16.22
N VAL A 28 19.43 13.12 16.03
CA VAL A 28 19.71 11.82 16.66
C VAL A 28 19.66 11.92 18.17
N LYS A 29 20.29 12.96 18.75
CA LYS A 29 20.26 13.21 20.20
C LYS A 29 18.84 13.42 20.72
N THR A 30 18.01 14.17 19.99
CA THR A 30 16.60 14.37 20.31
C THR A 30 15.82 13.06 20.29
N LEU A 31 16.01 12.25 19.25
CA LEU A 31 15.36 10.95 19.11
C LEU A 31 15.79 9.95 20.21
N LEU A 32 17.06 9.97 20.60
CA LEU A 32 17.59 9.20 21.74
C LEU A 32 16.94 9.64 23.07
N TYR A 33 16.91 10.95 23.33
CA TYR A 33 16.25 11.51 24.52
C TYR A 33 14.78 11.08 24.62
N LYS A 34 14.07 11.05 23.49
CA LYS A 34 12.68 10.60 23.41
C LYS A 34 12.54 9.07 23.33
N LYS A 35 13.62 8.30 23.44
CA LYS A 35 13.64 6.84 23.31
C LYS A 35 12.97 6.33 22.02
N MET A 36 12.95 7.17 20.98
CA MET A 36 12.49 6.81 19.64
C MET A 36 13.49 5.92 18.91
N ILE A 37 14.76 6.09 19.23
CA ILE A 37 15.88 5.26 18.82
C ILE A 37 16.72 4.90 20.04
N VAL A 38 17.56 3.87 19.90
CA VAL A 38 18.51 3.41 20.91
C VAL A 38 19.88 3.24 20.28
N GLU A 39 20.91 3.37 21.10
CA GLU A 39 22.30 3.07 20.71
C GLU A 39 22.55 1.57 20.78
N ASP A 40 23.26 1.06 19.76
CA ASP A 40 23.75 -0.31 19.70
C ASP A 40 25.24 -0.28 19.37
N GLN A 41 26.06 -0.78 20.31
CA GLN A 41 27.51 -0.82 20.20
C GLN A 41 28.03 -2.21 19.76
N ASN A 42 27.16 -3.12 19.35
CA ASN A 42 27.56 -4.42 18.87
C ASN A 42 28.43 -4.28 17.59
N HIS A 43 29.58 -4.97 17.57
CA HIS A 43 30.56 -4.98 16.46
C HIS A 43 31.41 -3.73 16.27
N GLY A 44 31.73 -2.98 17.35
CA GLY A 44 32.81 -1.96 17.33
C GLY A 44 32.46 -0.62 16.67
N LYS A 45 31.24 -0.45 16.16
CA LYS A 45 30.71 0.82 15.66
C LYS A 45 29.42 1.18 16.35
N LEU A 46 29.29 2.44 16.76
CA LEU A 46 28.04 2.97 17.31
C LEU A 46 26.99 3.05 16.19
N LYS A 47 25.91 2.33 16.35
CA LYS A 47 24.75 2.34 15.46
C LYS A 47 23.49 2.74 16.22
N TYR A 48 22.53 3.30 15.50
CA TYR A 48 21.22 3.68 16.03
C TYR A 48 20.16 2.74 15.46
N LYS A 49 19.35 2.16 16.35
CA LYS A 49 18.23 1.27 16.04
C LYS A 49 16.91 1.89 16.50
N MET A 50 15.79 1.39 15.98
CA MET A 50 14.47 1.82 16.45
C MET A 50 14.27 1.48 17.92
N GLY A 51 13.82 2.48 18.70
CA GLY A 51 13.50 2.34 20.10
C GLY A 51 12.02 2.03 20.33
N ILE A 52 11.69 1.61 21.57
CA ILE A 52 10.33 1.19 21.94
C ILE A 52 9.28 2.30 21.76
N ASN A 53 9.62 3.55 21.99
CA ASN A 53 8.66 4.65 21.86
C ASN A 53 8.22 4.89 20.42
N ALA A 54 9.04 4.56 19.43
CA ALA A 54 8.61 4.58 18.03
C ALA A 54 7.50 3.55 17.78
N PHE A 55 7.60 2.36 18.39
CA PHE A 55 6.54 1.35 18.36
C PHE A 55 5.27 1.83 19.09
N ILE A 56 5.40 2.39 20.29
CA ILE A 56 4.27 2.89 21.07
C ILE A 56 3.50 3.98 20.32
N ILE A 57 4.20 4.93 19.69
CA ILE A 57 3.56 5.97 18.87
C ILE A 57 2.88 5.36 17.64
N GLY A 58 3.52 4.39 16.99
CA GLY A 58 2.94 3.68 15.86
C GLY A 58 1.72 2.83 16.24
N SER A 59 1.73 2.22 17.42
CA SER A 59 0.63 1.38 17.92
C SER A 59 -0.60 2.18 18.35
N GLY A 60 -0.46 3.49 18.61
CA GLY A 60 -1.60 4.39 18.85
C GLY A 60 -2.56 4.51 17.64
N ASN A 61 -2.20 3.91 16.50
CA ASN A 61 -3.05 3.84 15.30
C ASN A 61 -3.67 2.42 15.17
N ILE A 62 -4.38 2.00 16.22
CA ILE A 62 -4.99 0.67 16.36
C ILE A 62 -5.86 0.27 15.17
N GLU A 63 -6.58 1.23 14.56
CA GLU A 63 -7.39 0.96 13.36
C GLU A 63 -6.58 0.40 12.17
N ARG A 64 -5.30 0.78 12.06
CA ARG A 64 -4.41 0.24 11.01
C ARG A 64 -3.88 -1.15 11.35
N LEU A 65 -3.72 -1.48 12.62
CA LEU A 65 -3.33 -2.83 13.07
C LEU A 65 -4.50 -3.80 12.86
N ASP A 66 -5.73 -3.38 13.18
CA ASP A 66 -6.95 -4.17 12.92
C ASP A 66 -7.10 -4.48 11.43
N LEU A 67 -6.73 -3.53 10.56
CA LEU A 67 -6.78 -3.71 9.12
C LEU A 67 -5.77 -4.75 8.62
N VAL A 68 -4.53 -4.72 9.13
CA VAL A 68 -3.50 -5.71 8.78
C VAL A 68 -3.92 -7.09 9.28
N GLU A 69 -4.38 -7.20 10.51
CA GLU A 69 -4.80 -8.47 11.09
C GLU A 69 -6.01 -9.07 10.35
N ALA A 70 -6.98 -8.23 9.96
CA ALA A 70 -8.13 -8.66 9.16
C ALA A 70 -7.74 -9.21 7.78
N ALA A 71 -6.68 -8.66 7.18
CA ALA A 71 -6.26 -8.96 5.80
C ALA A 71 -5.17 -10.06 5.71
N LYS A 72 -4.32 -10.20 6.72
CA LYS A 72 -3.07 -10.97 6.68
C LYS A 72 -3.25 -12.39 6.14
N ASN A 73 -4.17 -13.16 6.70
CA ASN A 73 -4.35 -14.56 6.31
C ASN A 73 -4.83 -14.68 4.85
N GLN A 74 -5.78 -13.83 4.42
CA GLN A 74 -6.24 -13.81 3.05
C GLN A 74 -5.12 -13.42 2.07
N LEU A 75 -4.24 -12.51 2.45
CA LEU A 75 -3.10 -12.11 1.61
C LEU A 75 -2.09 -13.24 1.45
N ILE A 76 -1.79 -13.99 2.53
CA ILE A 76 -0.92 -15.16 2.49
C ILE A 76 -1.51 -16.24 1.58
N GLU A 77 -2.78 -16.60 1.78
CA GLU A 77 -3.48 -17.59 0.95
C GLU A 77 -3.52 -17.16 -0.52
N THR A 78 -3.84 -15.90 -0.78
CA THR A 78 -3.92 -15.35 -2.14
C THR A 78 -2.57 -15.34 -2.85
N ALA A 79 -1.52 -14.90 -2.18
CA ALA A 79 -0.17 -14.89 -2.74
C ALA A 79 0.31 -16.30 -3.08
N ASN A 80 0.07 -17.25 -2.19
CA ASN A 80 0.43 -18.67 -2.42
C ASN A 80 -0.39 -19.28 -3.56
N HIS A 81 -1.71 -19.01 -3.61
CA HIS A 81 -2.60 -19.50 -4.67
C HIS A 81 -2.17 -19.03 -6.06
N PHE A 82 -1.87 -17.74 -6.19
CA PHE A 82 -1.47 -17.15 -7.45
C PHE A 82 0.04 -17.19 -7.72
N ASN A 83 0.84 -17.70 -6.77
CA ASN A 83 2.29 -17.66 -6.81
C ASN A 83 2.81 -16.23 -7.11
N ALA A 84 2.36 -15.26 -6.31
CA ALA A 84 2.53 -13.83 -6.53
C ALA A 84 3.03 -13.13 -5.26
N THR A 85 3.30 -11.82 -5.35
CA THR A 85 3.49 -10.97 -4.18
C THR A 85 2.20 -10.23 -3.87
N ALA A 86 1.68 -10.39 -2.65
CA ALA A 86 0.48 -9.70 -2.18
C ALA A 86 0.83 -8.50 -1.30
N PHE A 87 0.06 -7.43 -1.46
CA PHE A 87 0.18 -6.21 -0.68
C PHE A 87 -1.14 -5.76 -0.08
N LEU A 88 -1.06 -5.10 1.07
CA LEU A 88 -2.09 -4.26 1.64
C LEU A 88 -1.58 -2.82 1.67
N ALA A 89 -2.37 -1.87 1.23
CA ALA A 89 -2.00 -0.47 1.24
C ALA A 89 -3.18 0.45 1.53
N ILE A 90 -2.85 1.65 1.98
CA ILE A 90 -3.80 2.74 2.24
C ILE A 90 -3.43 3.97 1.41
N LEU A 91 -4.39 4.88 1.30
CA LEU A 91 -4.14 6.23 0.83
C LEU A 91 -3.67 7.09 2.01
N ASP A 92 -2.47 7.64 1.91
CA ASP A 92 -1.89 8.54 2.90
C ASP A 92 -1.22 9.73 2.21
N ASN A 93 -1.67 10.95 2.50
CA ASN A 93 -1.14 12.17 1.88
C ASN A 93 -0.95 12.05 0.35
N LYS A 94 -2.01 11.58 -0.36
CA LYS A 94 -2.04 11.44 -1.83
C LYS A 94 -1.05 10.42 -2.41
N MET A 95 -0.47 9.59 -1.55
CA MET A 95 0.41 8.48 -1.92
C MET A 95 -0.19 7.16 -1.46
N VAL A 96 0.14 6.11 -2.16
CA VAL A 96 -0.12 4.73 -1.72
C VAL A 96 0.95 4.35 -0.71
N THR A 97 0.57 4.02 0.52
CA THR A 97 1.50 3.56 1.58
C THR A 97 1.25 2.10 1.87
N TYR A 98 2.27 1.26 1.72
CA TYR A 98 2.19 -0.17 1.96
C TYR A 98 2.22 -0.49 3.45
N LEU A 99 1.18 -1.20 3.95
CA LEU A 99 1.06 -1.62 5.35
C LEU A 99 1.51 -3.06 5.58
N TYR A 100 1.35 -3.93 4.57
CA TYR A 100 1.69 -5.34 4.66
C TYR A 100 2.15 -5.85 3.29
N LYS A 101 3.07 -6.81 3.33
CA LYS A 101 3.61 -7.52 2.16
C LYS A 101 3.76 -8.99 2.50
N TYR A 102 3.39 -9.86 1.57
CA TYR A 102 3.73 -11.27 1.61
C TYR A 102 4.15 -11.75 0.22
N GLU A 103 5.26 -12.43 0.14
CA GLU A 103 5.81 -13.00 -1.08
C GLU A 103 5.63 -14.52 -1.03
N ALA A 104 5.01 -15.09 -2.05
CA ALA A 104 4.95 -16.53 -2.20
C ALA A 104 6.38 -17.09 -2.33
N PRO A 105 6.65 -18.33 -1.85
CA PRO A 105 7.96 -18.95 -1.96
C PRO A 105 8.51 -18.90 -3.39
N HIS A 106 9.81 -18.60 -3.51
CA HIS A 106 10.55 -18.51 -4.79
C HIS A 106 10.10 -17.39 -5.76
N ARG A 107 9.34 -16.40 -5.29
CA ARG A 107 8.95 -15.24 -6.08
C ARG A 107 9.46 -13.95 -5.45
N ILE A 108 10.41 -13.28 -6.11
CA ILE A 108 10.80 -11.89 -5.85
C ILE A 108 10.30 -11.08 -7.03
N VAL A 109 9.15 -10.43 -6.89
CA VAL A 109 8.53 -9.69 -7.99
C VAL A 109 8.74 -8.17 -7.84
N THR A 110 9.08 -7.69 -6.64
CA THR A 110 9.16 -6.26 -6.38
C THR A 110 10.06 -5.91 -5.20
N ASN A 111 10.74 -4.76 -5.31
CA ASN A 111 11.56 -4.20 -4.24
C ASN A 111 10.75 -3.36 -3.23
N ALA A 112 9.44 -3.23 -3.41
CA ALA A 112 8.59 -2.50 -2.47
C ALA A 112 8.49 -3.24 -1.14
N ASN A 113 8.65 -2.51 -0.04
CA ASN A 113 8.60 -3.01 1.34
C ASN A 113 7.48 -2.31 2.12
N ILE A 114 7.17 -2.81 3.31
CA ILE A 114 6.28 -2.13 4.25
C ILE A 114 6.82 -0.72 4.52
N GLY A 115 5.94 0.28 4.50
CA GLY A 115 6.28 1.70 4.60
C GLY A 115 6.69 2.35 3.27
N THR A 116 6.88 1.60 2.19
CA THR A 116 7.12 2.18 0.87
C THR A 116 5.92 3.04 0.46
N ARG A 117 6.20 4.18 -0.15
CA ARG A 117 5.21 5.09 -0.71
C ARG A 117 5.35 5.13 -2.22
N LYS A 118 4.24 5.01 -2.93
CA LYS A 118 4.18 5.02 -4.40
C LYS A 118 3.16 6.06 -4.89
N PRO A 119 3.36 6.61 -6.11
CA PRO A 119 2.37 7.48 -6.73
C PRO A 119 1.03 6.78 -6.88
N ILE A 120 -0.06 7.53 -6.63
CA ILE A 120 -1.42 6.98 -6.69
C ILE A 120 -1.85 6.68 -8.13
N TYR A 121 -1.27 7.34 -9.13
CA TYR A 121 -1.71 7.24 -10.52
C TYR A 121 -1.12 6.04 -11.28
N SER A 122 0.06 5.54 -10.88
CA SER A 122 0.77 4.47 -11.60
C SER A 122 0.46 3.07 -11.06
N THR A 123 -0.15 2.95 -9.89
CA THR A 123 -0.36 1.66 -9.23
C THR A 123 -1.82 1.20 -9.25
N ALA A 124 -2.06 -0.10 -9.37
CA ALA A 124 -3.41 -0.68 -9.25
C ALA A 124 -4.06 -0.35 -7.89
N LEU A 125 -3.27 -0.40 -6.79
CA LEU A 125 -3.70 0.00 -5.45
C LEU A 125 -4.20 1.45 -5.42
N GLY A 126 -3.44 2.38 -6.01
CA GLY A 126 -3.80 3.79 -6.06
C GLY A 126 -5.08 4.04 -6.84
N LYS A 127 -5.25 3.38 -7.99
CA LYS A 127 -6.49 3.45 -8.77
C LYS A 127 -7.69 2.98 -7.95
N CYS A 128 -7.58 1.86 -7.22
CA CYS A 128 -8.63 1.38 -6.32
C CYS A 128 -8.93 2.39 -5.22
N LEU A 129 -7.91 2.83 -4.48
CA LEU A 129 -8.08 3.75 -3.36
C LEU A 129 -8.75 5.06 -3.78
N LEU A 130 -8.48 5.54 -4.99
CA LEU A 130 -9.06 6.79 -5.48
C LEU A 130 -10.43 6.58 -6.15
N ALA A 131 -10.61 5.52 -6.95
CA ALA A 131 -11.86 5.27 -7.65
C ALA A 131 -13.07 5.10 -6.72
N PHE A 132 -12.84 4.57 -5.52
CA PHE A 132 -13.89 4.29 -4.54
C PHE A 132 -14.04 5.37 -3.48
N GLN A 133 -13.35 6.52 -3.60
CA GLN A 133 -13.65 7.68 -2.76
C GLN A 133 -15.10 8.12 -2.95
N ARG A 134 -15.80 8.38 -1.83
CA ARG A 134 -17.22 8.74 -1.86
C ARG A 134 -17.45 10.19 -2.27
N LYS A 135 -16.51 11.06 -1.93
CA LYS A 135 -16.58 12.50 -2.20
C LYS A 135 -15.83 12.83 -3.49
N PRO A 136 -16.53 13.23 -4.57
CA PRO A 136 -15.88 13.59 -5.85
C PRO A 136 -14.86 14.74 -5.70
N GLU A 137 -15.04 15.60 -4.71
CA GLU A 137 -14.15 16.73 -4.42
C GLU A 137 -12.76 16.21 -4.04
N VAL A 138 -12.68 15.17 -3.21
CA VAL A 138 -11.40 14.53 -2.81
C VAL A 138 -10.63 14.05 -4.03
N ILE A 139 -11.32 13.43 -5.00
CA ILE A 139 -10.69 12.97 -6.25
C ILE A 139 -10.16 14.17 -7.03
N LYS A 140 -10.98 15.23 -7.21
CA LYS A 140 -10.59 16.43 -7.95
C LYS A 140 -9.39 17.14 -7.31
N ASP A 141 -9.37 17.25 -5.98
CA ASP A 141 -8.29 17.95 -5.28
C ASP A 141 -6.99 17.15 -5.33
N ILE A 142 -7.05 15.83 -5.21
CA ILE A 142 -5.88 14.97 -5.40
C ILE A 142 -5.35 15.11 -6.84
N LEU A 143 -6.22 15.09 -7.86
CA LEU A 143 -5.80 15.15 -9.25
C LEU A 143 -5.16 16.48 -9.66
N LYS A 144 -5.54 17.59 -9.02
CA LYS A 144 -4.91 18.90 -9.26
C LYS A 144 -3.45 18.96 -8.84
N GLU A 145 -3.07 18.14 -7.85
CA GLU A 145 -1.75 18.18 -7.24
C GLU A 145 -0.83 17.04 -7.71
N ILE A 146 -1.35 16.10 -8.52
CA ILE A 146 -0.52 15.03 -9.08
C ILE A 146 0.31 15.59 -10.23
N ASP A 147 1.63 15.41 -10.11
CA ASP A 147 2.55 15.54 -11.22
C ASP A 147 2.61 14.19 -11.97
N PHE A 148 1.86 14.10 -13.07
CA PHE A 148 1.75 12.90 -13.88
C PHE A 148 3.02 12.67 -14.72
N LYS A 149 4.05 12.08 -14.12
CA LYS A 149 5.30 11.71 -14.81
C LYS A 149 5.17 10.35 -15.49
N PRO A 150 5.71 10.18 -16.69
CA PRO A 150 5.82 8.85 -17.29
C PRO A 150 6.89 8.04 -16.57
N LEU A 151 6.48 6.94 -15.93
CA LEU A 151 7.40 5.95 -15.34
C LEU A 151 7.76 4.88 -16.36
N THR A 152 6.82 4.59 -17.27
CA THR A 152 6.95 3.72 -18.43
C THR A 152 6.19 4.32 -19.60
N GLU A 153 6.28 3.74 -20.77
CA GLU A 153 5.47 4.12 -21.94
C GLU A 153 3.95 3.86 -21.74
N TYR A 154 3.60 2.99 -20.78
CA TYR A 154 2.20 2.63 -20.47
C TYR A 154 1.58 3.51 -19.37
N THR A 155 2.38 4.31 -18.68
CA THR A 155 1.88 5.16 -17.58
C THR A 155 0.82 6.13 -18.08
N ILE A 156 -0.31 6.20 -17.38
CA ILE A 156 -1.35 7.21 -17.66
C ILE A 156 -0.83 8.57 -17.16
N THR A 157 -0.53 9.47 -18.10
CA THR A 157 0.04 10.81 -17.82
C THR A 157 -0.95 11.95 -17.99
N SER A 158 -2.24 11.67 -18.22
CA SER A 158 -3.28 12.69 -18.40
C SER A 158 -4.36 12.56 -17.33
N PRO A 159 -4.69 13.64 -16.60
CA PRO A 159 -5.79 13.65 -15.63
C PRO A 159 -7.12 13.18 -16.21
N GLN A 160 -7.42 13.54 -17.46
CA GLN A 160 -8.65 13.14 -18.15
C GLN A 160 -8.68 11.64 -18.45
N LYS A 161 -7.56 11.07 -18.93
CA LYS A 161 -7.43 9.64 -19.15
C LYS A 161 -7.51 8.87 -17.82
N TYR A 162 -6.88 9.41 -16.78
CA TYR A 162 -6.91 8.81 -15.45
C TYR A 162 -8.31 8.81 -14.85
N LEU A 163 -9.08 9.91 -14.96
CA LEU A 163 -10.49 9.95 -14.55
C LEU A 163 -11.36 8.91 -15.29
N LYS A 164 -11.11 8.70 -16.60
CA LYS A 164 -11.79 7.65 -17.37
C LYS A 164 -11.44 6.26 -16.82
N GLU A 165 -10.18 6.05 -16.48
CA GLU A 165 -9.72 4.79 -15.88
C GLU A 165 -10.36 4.58 -14.49
N LEU A 166 -10.42 5.60 -13.64
CA LEU A 166 -11.08 5.48 -12.33
C LEU A 166 -12.58 5.12 -12.46
N LYS A 167 -13.28 5.67 -13.46
CA LYS A 167 -14.67 5.28 -13.76
C LYS A 167 -14.75 3.81 -14.17
N ARG A 168 -13.83 3.34 -15.02
CA ARG A 168 -13.75 1.92 -15.41
C ARG A 168 -13.53 1.03 -14.20
N VAL A 169 -12.55 1.37 -13.35
CA VAL A 169 -12.25 0.64 -12.11
C VAL A 169 -13.47 0.56 -11.19
N LYS A 170 -14.18 1.68 -11.02
CA LYS A 170 -15.40 1.72 -10.20
C LYS A 170 -16.49 0.80 -10.73
N ASN A 171 -16.65 0.72 -12.05
CA ASN A 171 -17.67 -0.11 -12.69
C ASN A 171 -17.38 -1.61 -12.59
N ILE A 172 -16.10 -2.01 -12.80
CA ILE A 172 -15.72 -3.44 -12.77
C ILE A 172 -15.38 -3.94 -11.36
N GLY A 173 -15.03 -3.03 -10.42
CA GLY A 173 -14.77 -3.35 -9.03
C GLY A 173 -13.33 -3.72 -8.69
N TYR A 174 -12.41 -3.69 -9.65
CA TYR A 174 -10.98 -3.90 -9.46
C TYR A 174 -10.16 -3.00 -10.38
N ALA A 175 -8.89 -2.80 -10.07
CA ALA A 175 -7.95 -2.05 -10.90
C ALA A 175 -6.83 -2.93 -11.41
N VAL A 176 -6.25 -2.51 -12.53
CA VAL A 176 -5.07 -3.13 -13.13
C VAL A 176 -4.02 -2.04 -13.34
N ASP A 177 -2.80 -2.29 -12.90
CA ASP A 177 -1.61 -1.62 -13.37
C ASP A 177 -0.97 -2.56 -14.39
N PHE A 178 -1.11 -2.21 -15.66
CA PHE A 178 -0.55 -2.98 -16.76
C PHE A 178 0.73 -2.31 -17.21
N GLN A 179 1.84 -2.67 -16.56
CA GLN A 179 3.17 -2.12 -16.85
C GLN A 179 3.31 -0.60 -16.62
N GLU A 180 2.42 0.05 -15.86
CA GLU A 180 2.40 1.49 -15.67
C GLU A 180 3.42 1.98 -14.64
N ASP A 181 3.64 1.22 -13.56
CA ASP A 181 4.68 1.50 -12.55
C ASP A 181 6.03 0.87 -12.93
N SER A 182 6.00 -0.28 -13.61
CA SER A 182 7.18 -1.03 -14.06
C SER A 182 6.85 -1.88 -15.29
N ILE A 183 7.69 -1.85 -16.32
CA ILE A 183 7.51 -2.64 -17.56
C ILE A 183 7.56 -4.16 -17.33
N TYR A 184 8.05 -4.59 -16.18
CA TYR A 184 8.21 -6.03 -15.87
C TYR A 184 7.04 -6.60 -15.07
N GLN A 185 6.04 -5.78 -14.72
CA GLN A 185 5.02 -6.18 -13.75
C GLN A 185 3.60 -5.87 -14.22
N ILE A 186 2.69 -6.73 -13.80
CA ILE A 186 1.25 -6.48 -13.82
C ILE A 186 0.76 -6.59 -12.39
N CYS A 187 0.00 -5.57 -11.93
CA CYS A 187 -0.62 -5.60 -10.61
C CYS A 187 -2.13 -5.56 -10.75
N ILE A 188 -2.83 -6.37 -9.96
CA ILE A 188 -4.29 -6.42 -9.93
C ILE A 188 -4.72 -6.14 -8.49
N ALA A 189 -5.59 -5.14 -8.28
CA ALA A 189 -5.99 -4.67 -6.96
C ALA A 189 -7.50 -4.59 -6.79
N ALA A 190 -7.97 -4.74 -5.54
CA ALA A 190 -9.36 -4.58 -5.17
C ALA A 190 -9.50 -3.77 -3.87
N PRO A 191 -10.59 -2.96 -3.71
CA PRO A 191 -10.80 -2.08 -2.57
C PRO A 191 -11.34 -2.82 -1.35
N ILE A 192 -10.92 -2.39 -0.16
CA ILE A 192 -11.46 -2.83 1.13
C ILE A 192 -12.30 -1.71 1.72
N PHE A 193 -13.49 -2.04 2.20
CA PHE A 193 -14.45 -1.11 2.79
C PHE A 193 -14.65 -1.39 4.27
N ASN A 194 -14.94 -0.35 5.04
CA ASN A 194 -15.35 -0.45 6.44
C ASN A 194 -16.89 -0.46 6.58
N HIS A 195 -17.38 -0.54 7.82
CA HIS A 195 -18.82 -0.50 8.18
C HIS A 195 -19.56 0.73 7.65
N ASN A 196 -18.88 1.86 7.46
CA ASN A 196 -19.44 3.08 6.88
C ASN A 196 -19.44 3.08 5.34
N LYS A 197 -19.07 1.97 4.70
CA LYS A 197 -18.92 1.83 3.24
C LYS A 197 -17.87 2.79 2.64
N ASN A 198 -16.92 3.25 3.45
CA ASN A 198 -15.77 4.01 2.96
C ASN A 198 -14.66 3.05 2.55
N VAL A 199 -13.98 3.34 1.45
CA VAL A 199 -12.73 2.64 1.11
C VAL A 199 -11.67 3.05 2.13
N VAL A 200 -11.13 2.07 2.86
CA VAL A 200 -10.11 2.28 3.90
C VAL A 200 -8.75 1.73 3.51
N ALA A 201 -8.73 0.77 2.61
CA ALA A 201 -7.52 0.14 2.09
C ALA A 201 -7.77 -0.46 0.71
N ALA A 202 -6.72 -0.98 0.10
CA ALA A 202 -6.80 -1.88 -1.04
C ALA A 202 -5.78 -3.02 -0.87
N ILE A 203 -6.10 -4.17 -1.44
CA ILE A 203 -5.17 -5.30 -1.60
C ILE A 203 -4.76 -5.42 -3.05
N SER A 204 -3.57 -5.96 -3.31
CA SER A 204 -3.15 -6.31 -4.66
C SER A 204 -2.33 -7.57 -4.70
N CYS A 205 -2.33 -8.23 -5.87
CA CYS A 205 -1.32 -9.19 -6.27
C CYS A 205 -0.49 -8.62 -7.41
N THR A 206 0.82 -8.80 -7.31
CA THR A 206 1.81 -8.38 -8.30
C THR A 206 2.41 -9.61 -8.96
N PHE A 207 2.42 -9.61 -10.28
CA PHE A 207 2.91 -10.66 -11.16
C PHE A 207 4.05 -10.13 -12.02
N LEU A 208 4.95 -11.01 -12.46
CA LEU A 208 5.78 -10.72 -13.62
C LEU A 208 4.89 -10.57 -14.85
N TYR A 209 5.31 -9.68 -15.76
CA TYR A 209 4.61 -9.54 -17.02
C TYR A 209 4.54 -10.87 -17.78
N ASP A 210 3.33 -11.29 -18.08
CA ASP A 210 3.00 -12.47 -18.87
C ASP A 210 1.76 -12.18 -19.72
N THR A 211 1.86 -12.39 -21.01
CA THR A 211 0.75 -12.20 -21.96
C THR A 211 -0.41 -13.16 -21.72
N ASN A 212 -0.16 -14.32 -21.08
CA ASN A 212 -1.16 -15.34 -20.79
C ASN A 212 -1.86 -15.12 -19.44
N LEU A 213 -1.53 -14.06 -18.70
CA LEU A 213 -2.10 -13.80 -17.39
C LEU A 213 -3.63 -13.55 -17.53
N ARG A 214 -4.42 -14.36 -16.82
CA ARG A 214 -5.90 -14.29 -16.84
C ARG A 214 -6.42 -13.14 -15.97
N ILE A 215 -6.13 -11.91 -16.39
CA ILE A 215 -6.37 -10.67 -15.61
C ILE A 215 -7.82 -10.58 -15.11
N LYS A 216 -8.81 -10.92 -15.95
CA LYS A 216 -10.23 -10.84 -15.59
C LYS A 216 -10.58 -11.82 -14.47
N GLU A 217 -10.14 -13.06 -14.57
CA GLU A 217 -10.41 -14.09 -13.55
C GLU A 217 -9.75 -13.71 -12.20
N ILE A 218 -8.50 -13.27 -12.25
CA ILE A 218 -7.78 -12.81 -11.07
C ILE A 218 -8.46 -11.57 -10.48
N GLY A 219 -8.91 -10.63 -11.30
CA GLY A 219 -9.62 -9.43 -10.85
C GLY A 219 -10.92 -9.74 -10.09
N GLU A 220 -11.73 -10.67 -10.60
CA GLU A 220 -12.96 -11.11 -9.93
C GLU A 220 -12.65 -11.82 -8.61
N GLU A 221 -11.60 -12.64 -8.57
CA GLU A 221 -11.16 -13.30 -7.34
C GLU A 221 -10.63 -12.28 -6.30
N MET A 222 -9.84 -11.30 -6.73
CA MET A 222 -9.37 -10.22 -5.87
C MET A 222 -10.53 -9.43 -5.25
N LYS A 223 -11.60 -9.17 -6.00
CA LYS A 223 -12.83 -8.54 -5.47
C LYS A 223 -13.46 -9.40 -4.38
N ARG A 224 -13.58 -10.71 -4.60
CA ARG A 224 -14.16 -11.65 -3.64
C ARG A 224 -13.36 -11.66 -2.34
N ILE A 225 -12.02 -11.68 -2.44
CA ILE A 225 -11.12 -11.66 -1.29
C ILE A 225 -11.24 -10.33 -0.54
N ALA A 226 -11.20 -9.20 -1.24
CA ALA A 226 -11.36 -7.87 -0.65
C ALA A 226 -12.70 -7.71 0.05
N LEU A 227 -13.79 -8.28 -0.50
CA LEU A 227 -15.10 -8.30 0.15
C LEU A 227 -15.09 -9.13 1.44
N THR A 228 -14.40 -10.27 1.47
CA THR A 228 -14.24 -11.09 2.68
C THR A 228 -13.53 -10.31 3.79
N ILE A 229 -12.45 -9.59 3.45
CA ILE A 229 -11.76 -8.72 4.41
C ILE A 229 -12.67 -7.56 4.85
N SER A 230 -13.39 -6.94 3.92
CA SER A 230 -14.32 -5.84 4.23
C SER A 230 -15.40 -6.28 5.22
N LYS A 231 -15.94 -7.49 5.08
CA LYS A 231 -16.92 -8.05 6.03
C LYS A 231 -16.35 -8.19 7.43
N LYS A 232 -15.09 -8.56 7.60
CA LYS A 232 -14.39 -8.59 8.91
C LYS A 232 -14.28 -7.19 9.53
N LEU A 233 -14.26 -6.13 8.70
CA LEU A 233 -14.27 -4.73 9.13
C LEU A 233 -15.69 -4.15 9.25
N GLY A 234 -16.71 -5.01 9.30
CA GLY A 234 -18.10 -4.62 9.50
C GLY A 234 -18.84 -4.11 8.25
N TYR A 235 -18.25 -4.27 7.05
CA TYR A 235 -18.93 -3.91 5.80
C TYR A 235 -20.14 -4.84 5.56
N ILE A 236 -21.30 -4.25 5.29
CA ILE A 236 -22.53 -4.96 4.90
C ILE A 236 -22.83 -4.63 3.44
N ASP A 237 -22.87 -5.67 2.62
CA ASP A 237 -23.27 -5.57 1.22
C ASP A 237 -24.79 -5.50 1.11
N ASP A 238 -25.30 -4.49 0.36
CA ASP A 238 -26.75 -4.31 0.16
C ASP A 238 -27.38 -5.38 -0.76
N THR A 239 -26.57 -6.19 -1.43
CA THR A 239 -27.07 -7.23 -2.34
C THR A 239 -27.82 -8.34 -1.60
N GLY A 240 -27.58 -8.52 -0.29
CA GLY A 240 -28.30 -9.50 0.55
C GLY A 240 -29.70 -9.07 0.99
N ARG A 241 -30.10 -7.81 0.85
CA ARG A 241 -31.41 -7.32 1.32
C ARG A 241 -32.57 -7.49 0.33
N ARG A 242 -32.31 -7.84 -0.91
CA ARG A 242 -33.37 -7.99 -1.94
C ARG A 242 -34.15 -9.30 -1.88
N ASN A 243 -33.72 -10.29 -1.07
CA ASN A 243 -34.36 -11.61 -1.02
C ASN A 243 -35.23 -11.87 0.24
N ILE A 244 -35.51 -10.86 1.09
CA ILE A 244 -36.30 -11.08 2.30
C ILE A 244 -37.75 -10.56 2.19
N HIS A 245 -38.13 -9.88 1.11
CA HIS A 245 -39.49 -9.37 0.89
C HIS A 245 -40.16 -9.93 -0.37
N GLY A 246 -39.92 -11.19 -0.66
CA GLY A 246 -40.58 -11.94 -1.70
C GLY A 246 -41.27 -13.18 -1.16
N LYS A 247 -42.30 -13.00 -0.37
CA LYS A 247 -43.39 -13.94 -0.15
C LYS A 247 -44.66 -13.16 0.07
#